data_eaccc8e7d59ec669807eacb9bd8f644c
#
_entry.id   eaccc8e7d59ec669807eacb9bd8f644c
#
_cell.length_a   1.000
_cell.length_b   1.000
_cell.length_c   1.000
_cell.angle_alpha   90.00
_cell.angle_beta   90.00
_cell.angle_gamma   90.00
#
_symmetry.space_group_name_H-M   'P 1'
#
loop_
_entity.id
_entity.type
_entity.pdbx_description
1 polymer ?
#
loop_
_entity_poly.entity_id
_entity_poly.type
_entity_poly.pdbx_seq_one_letter_code
_entity_poly.pdbx_strand_id
1 'polypeptide(L)'
;MKFQPAFAFPLLFLFSGIVSVLADSPGMADLGSGFIYSDLKKGDSREVVLDKLRKGSFIQIYEERDRGLIKCSVRWNGFRYELTCKLVDDKLELCLIEGQKGWQFSFYDEVLNPQWKNLRERLVAKYGKDRKFRDFPKLKQVPMGDPGGFVTDSWDLNDRLLMLTVQSFKIKDCCTNKMVEYSCCTLLIQPKQGK
;
A
#
# COMPACT_ATOMS: atom_id res chain seq x y z
N MET A 1 15.58 -71.40 -24.52
CA MET A 1 14.91 -70.11 -24.31
C MET A 1 15.30 -69.64 -22.93
N LYS A 2 16.18 -68.62 -22.85
CA LYS A 2 16.70 -68.05 -21.59
C LYS A 2 16.00 -66.67 -21.42
N PHE A 3 15.21 -66.52 -20.34
CA PHE A 3 14.63 -65.26 -19.93
C PHE A 3 15.67 -64.45 -19.20
N GLN A 4 15.98 -63.22 -19.66
CA GLN A 4 16.74 -62.22 -18.89
C GLN A 4 15.77 -61.36 -18.07
N PRO A 5 16.15 -61.07 -16.80
CA PRO A 5 15.35 -60.16 -15.99
C PRO A 5 15.70 -58.67 -16.32
N ALA A 6 14.65 -57.86 -16.45
CA ALA A 6 14.73 -56.44 -16.64
C ALA A 6 15.24 -55.74 -15.35
N PHE A 7 16.28 -54.95 -15.51
CA PHE A 7 16.79 -54.03 -14.47
C PHE A 7 15.83 -52.84 -14.34
N ALA A 8 15.18 -52.72 -13.18
CA ALA A 8 14.46 -51.52 -12.77
C ALA A 8 15.43 -50.52 -12.19
N PHE A 9 15.60 -49.38 -12.86
CA PHE A 9 16.29 -48.21 -12.32
C PHE A 9 15.32 -47.46 -11.40
N PRO A 10 15.68 -47.17 -10.12
CA PRO A 10 14.90 -46.24 -9.32
C PRO A 10 15.25 -44.82 -9.75
N LEU A 11 14.26 -44.11 -10.26
CA LEU A 11 14.32 -42.69 -10.57
C LEU A 11 14.32 -41.91 -9.25
N LEU A 12 15.49 -41.48 -8.82
CA LEU A 12 15.65 -40.63 -7.63
C LEU A 12 15.23 -39.22 -8.04
N PHE A 13 14.00 -38.84 -7.75
CA PHE A 13 13.53 -37.45 -7.83
C PHE A 13 14.19 -36.66 -6.70
N LEU A 14 15.31 -36.00 -7.01
CA LEU A 14 15.83 -34.92 -6.23
C LEU A 14 14.88 -33.73 -6.34
N PHE A 15 13.94 -33.61 -5.41
CA PHE A 15 13.23 -32.39 -5.17
C PHE A 15 14.23 -31.35 -4.63
N SER A 16 14.88 -30.64 -5.55
CA SER A 16 15.53 -29.38 -5.24
C SER A 16 14.45 -28.40 -4.81
N GLY A 17 14.24 -28.30 -3.51
CA GLY A 17 13.40 -27.26 -2.92
C GLY A 17 13.96 -25.90 -3.34
N ILE A 18 13.34 -25.28 -4.35
CA ILE A 18 13.51 -23.86 -4.63
C ILE A 18 12.82 -23.16 -3.44
N VAL A 19 13.61 -22.89 -2.42
CA VAL A 19 13.25 -21.89 -1.41
C VAL A 19 13.21 -20.58 -2.18
N SER A 20 12.01 -20.23 -2.69
CA SER A 20 11.74 -18.87 -3.13
C SER A 20 11.91 -17.99 -1.91
N VAL A 21 13.10 -17.42 -1.77
CA VAL A 21 13.30 -16.24 -0.94
C VAL A 21 12.41 -15.17 -1.56
N LEU A 22 11.17 -15.10 -1.07
CA LEU A 22 10.33 -13.94 -1.25
C LEU A 22 11.13 -12.79 -0.65
N ALA A 23 11.83 -12.06 -1.52
CA ALA A 23 12.42 -10.79 -1.15
C ALA A 23 11.29 -9.98 -0.53
N ASP A 24 11.30 -9.84 0.79
CA ASP A 24 10.41 -8.95 1.50
C ASP A 24 10.55 -7.58 0.84
N SER A 25 9.46 -7.15 0.19
CA SER A 25 9.40 -5.80 -0.35
C SER A 25 9.76 -4.84 0.78
N PRO A 26 10.66 -3.86 0.56
CA PRO A 26 11.09 -2.95 1.60
C PRO A 26 9.91 -2.07 2.00
N GLY A 27 9.16 -2.49 2.97
CA GLY A 27 8.04 -1.68 3.31
C GLY A 27 7.34 -2.15 4.56
N MET A 28 7.55 -1.47 5.60
CA MET A 28 7.10 -1.61 6.98
C MET A 28 8.16 -2.25 7.89
N ALA A 29 9.45 -2.09 7.57
CA ALA A 29 10.53 -2.31 8.51
C ALA A 29 10.30 -1.49 9.79
N ASP A 30 10.87 -1.93 10.87
CA ASP A 30 10.75 -1.29 12.18
C ASP A 30 11.12 0.20 12.09
N LEU A 31 10.11 1.04 12.14
CA LEU A 31 10.27 2.47 11.97
C LEU A 31 10.49 3.07 13.36
N GLY A 32 11.74 3.39 13.68
CA GLY A 32 12.07 4.18 14.85
C GLY A 32 11.32 5.52 14.89
N SER A 33 11.44 6.26 15.97
CA SER A 33 10.78 7.57 16.11
C SER A 33 11.15 8.52 14.97
N GLY A 34 10.17 9.25 14.43
CA GLY A 34 10.34 10.22 13.35
C GLY A 34 10.26 9.66 11.93
N PHE A 35 10.23 8.34 11.73
CA PHE A 35 10.01 7.76 10.40
C PHE A 35 8.53 7.82 10.02
N ILE A 36 8.23 8.17 8.78
CA ILE A 36 6.87 8.15 8.24
C ILE A 36 6.62 6.80 7.57
N TYR A 37 7.46 6.43 6.60
CA TYR A 37 7.33 5.22 5.83
C TYR A 37 8.70 4.73 5.37
N SER A 38 9.01 3.45 5.59
CA SER A 38 10.35 2.92 5.34
C SER A 38 11.42 3.75 6.06
N ASP A 39 12.39 4.27 5.38
CA ASP A 39 13.44 5.16 5.90
C ASP A 39 13.12 6.67 5.74
N LEU A 40 11.93 7.00 5.20
CA LEU A 40 11.45 8.36 5.04
C LEU A 40 11.10 8.99 6.40
N LYS A 41 11.65 10.18 6.67
CA LYS A 41 11.43 10.91 7.92
C LYS A 41 10.69 12.21 7.67
N LYS A 42 9.90 12.64 8.66
CA LYS A 42 9.34 14.00 8.65
C LYS A 42 10.48 15.01 8.58
N GLY A 43 10.34 15.98 7.69
CA GLY A 43 11.34 17.03 7.46
C GLY A 43 12.45 16.65 6.48
N ASP A 44 12.49 15.42 5.94
CA ASP A 44 13.39 15.09 4.83
C ASP A 44 13.18 16.08 3.68
N SER A 45 14.27 16.60 3.12
CA SER A 45 14.16 17.45 1.93
C SER A 45 13.73 16.64 0.71
N ARG A 46 13.28 17.33 -0.33
CA ARG A 46 12.88 16.73 -1.61
C ARG A 46 13.95 15.79 -2.16
N GLU A 47 15.20 16.24 -2.18
CA GLU A 47 16.34 15.46 -2.70
C GLU A 47 16.58 14.21 -1.86
N VAL A 48 16.47 14.31 -0.54
CA VAL A 48 16.63 13.19 0.38
C VAL A 48 15.50 12.17 0.16
N VAL A 49 14.26 12.62 0.00
CA VAL A 49 13.12 11.73 -0.31
C VAL A 49 13.35 11.00 -1.62
N LEU A 50 13.73 11.72 -2.68
CA LEU A 50 13.99 11.11 -3.99
C LEU A 50 15.15 10.11 -3.95
N ASP A 51 16.23 10.42 -3.25
CA ASP A 51 17.38 9.52 -3.09
C ASP A 51 16.98 8.23 -2.36
N LYS A 52 16.23 8.35 -1.26
CA LYS A 52 15.72 7.20 -0.51
C LYS A 52 14.77 6.34 -1.34
N LEU A 53 13.84 6.95 -2.09
CA LEU A 53 12.93 6.21 -2.97
C LEU A 53 13.69 5.49 -4.10
N ARG A 54 14.73 6.10 -4.68
CA ARG A 54 15.57 5.47 -5.72
C ARG A 54 16.39 4.31 -5.19
N LYS A 55 16.90 4.41 -3.97
CA LYS A 55 17.65 3.33 -3.29
C LYS A 55 16.74 2.20 -2.81
N GLY A 56 15.49 2.51 -2.51
CA GLY A 56 14.47 1.52 -2.22
C GLY A 56 13.97 0.83 -3.49
N SER A 57 13.21 -0.25 -3.35
CA SER A 57 12.62 -0.98 -4.49
C SER A 57 11.35 -0.30 -5.04
N PHE A 58 11.31 1.03 -5.06
CA PHE A 58 10.19 1.80 -5.59
C PHE A 58 10.32 1.98 -7.09
N ILE A 59 9.22 1.91 -7.79
CA ILE A 59 9.16 2.03 -9.26
C ILE A 59 8.30 3.21 -9.68
N GLN A 60 8.54 3.72 -10.88
CA GLN A 60 7.76 4.81 -11.46
C GLN A 60 7.71 6.05 -10.55
N ILE A 61 8.90 6.48 -10.10
CA ILE A 61 9.03 7.69 -9.28
C ILE A 61 8.84 8.91 -10.18
N TYR A 62 7.91 9.80 -9.84
CA TYR A 62 7.68 11.06 -10.53
C TYR A 62 7.30 12.18 -9.57
N GLU A 63 7.49 13.42 -9.99
CA GLU A 63 7.27 14.62 -9.19
C GLU A 63 6.16 15.49 -9.79
N GLU A 64 5.25 15.94 -8.94
CA GLU A 64 4.32 17.03 -9.22
C GLU A 64 4.78 18.25 -8.41
N ARG A 65 5.75 18.99 -8.94
CA ARG A 65 6.44 20.07 -8.18
C ARG A 65 5.50 21.16 -7.71
N ASP A 66 4.60 21.60 -8.59
CA ASP A 66 3.62 22.65 -8.29
C ASP A 66 2.69 22.30 -7.13
N ARG A 67 2.53 21.01 -6.85
CA ARG A 67 1.68 20.49 -5.77
C ARG A 67 2.48 20.00 -4.55
N GLY A 68 3.80 20.04 -4.62
CA GLY A 68 4.67 19.54 -3.57
C GLY A 68 4.53 18.02 -3.36
N LEU A 69 4.30 17.23 -4.45
CA LEU A 69 4.11 15.80 -4.35
C LEU A 69 5.25 15.03 -5.03
N ILE A 70 5.66 13.94 -4.41
CA ILE A 70 6.48 12.89 -5.02
C ILE A 70 5.68 11.61 -4.95
N LYS A 71 5.52 10.93 -6.08
CA LYS A 71 4.74 9.71 -6.19
C LYS A 71 5.56 8.57 -6.74
N CYS A 72 5.26 7.35 -6.28
CA CYS A 72 5.87 6.14 -6.80
C CYS A 72 4.94 4.94 -6.62
N SER A 73 5.22 3.86 -7.34
CA SER A 73 4.47 2.61 -7.18
C SER A 73 5.21 1.66 -6.26
N VAL A 74 4.45 0.96 -5.45
CA VAL A 74 4.90 -0.10 -4.55
C VAL A 74 4.00 -1.34 -4.73
N ARG A 75 4.59 -2.53 -4.60
CA ARG A 75 3.84 -3.79 -4.68
C ARG A 75 3.94 -4.54 -3.36
N TRP A 76 2.78 -5.02 -2.88
CA TRP A 76 2.69 -5.87 -1.70
C TRP A 76 1.75 -7.04 -1.96
N ASN A 77 2.22 -8.26 -1.71
CA ASN A 77 1.44 -9.50 -1.87
C ASN A 77 0.65 -9.53 -3.20
N GLY A 78 1.30 -9.15 -4.31
CA GLY A 78 0.69 -9.11 -5.63
C GLY A 78 -0.15 -7.87 -5.94
N PHE A 79 -0.55 -7.08 -4.95
CA PHE A 79 -1.27 -5.82 -5.16
C PHE A 79 -0.32 -4.66 -5.44
N ARG A 80 -0.76 -3.77 -6.32
CA ARG A 80 -0.06 -2.52 -6.61
C ARG A 80 -0.72 -1.38 -5.85
N TYR A 81 0.10 -0.54 -5.23
CA TYR A 81 -0.31 0.68 -4.54
C TYR A 81 0.49 1.86 -5.07
N GLU A 82 -0.06 3.06 -4.95
CA GLU A 82 0.67 4.31 -5.16
C GLU A 82 1.05 4.89 -3.78
N LEU A 83 2.34 5.17 -3.59
CA LEU A 83 2.82 5.94 -2.47
C LEU A 83 2.94 7.39 -2.91
N THR A 84 2.27 8.28 -2.22
CA THR A 84 2.36 9.74 -2.38
C THR A 84 3.04 10.33 -1.15
N CYS A 85 4.19 10.97 -1.35
CA CYS A 85 4.88 11.77 -0.35
C CYS A 85 4.47 13.24 -0.54
N LYS A 86 3.85 13.84 0.47
CA LYS A 86 3.47 15.26 0.45
C LYS A 86 4.55 16.11 1.13
N LEU A 87 5.05 17.09 0.41
CA LEU A 87 6.01 18.06 0.90
C LEU A 87 5.34 19.41 1.15
N VAL A 88 5.71 20.04 2.24
CA VAL A 88 5.36 21.42 2.58
C VAL A 88 6.68 22.16 2.77
N ASP A 89 6.84 23.30 2.12
CA ASP A 89 8.10 24.05 2.12
C ASP A 89 9.32 23.16 1.79
N ASP A 90 9.13 22.30 0.79
CA ASP A 90 10.11 21.34 0.28
C ASP A 90 10.58 20.27 1.29
N LYS A 91 9.83 20.08 2.38
CA LYS A 91 10.09 19.10 3.43
C LYS A 91 8.94 18.11 3.55
N LEU A 92 9.28 16.82 3.71
CA LEU A 92 8.29 15.75 3.86
C LEU A 92 7.43 15.95 5.11
N GLU A 93 6.12 16.04 4.90
CA GLU A 93 5.14 16.21 5.97
C GLU A 93 4.36 14.92 6.27
N LEU A 94 3.91 14.22 5.24
CA LEU A 94 3.14 12.97 5.38
C LEU A 94 3.29 12.06 4.17
N CYS A 95 2.90 10.80 4.34
CA CYS A 95 2.77 9.83 3.26
C CYS A 95 1.34 9.30 3.17
N LEU A 96 0.89 9.08 1.95
CA LEU A 96 -0.38 8.44 1.62
C LEU A 96 -0.12 7.23 0.75
N ILE A 97 -0.70 6.10 1.10
CA ILE A 97 -0.66 4.89 0.29
C ILE A 97 -2.08 4.65 -0.23
N GLU A 98 -2.22 4.63 -1.55
CA GLU A 98 -3.50 4.45 -2.22
C GLU A 98 -3.52 3.13 -2.97
N GLY A 99 -4.61 2.38 -2.81
CA GLY A 99 -4.93 1.22 -3.64
C GLY A 99 -5.31 1.63 -5.07
N GLN A 100 -5.56 0.64 -5.91
CA GLN A 100 -6.09 0.89 -7.25
C GLN A 100 -7.42 1.64 -7.16
N LYS A 101 -7.64 2.54 -8.13
CA LYS A 101 -8.90 3.27 -8.29
C LYS A 101 -9.76 2.56 -9.32
N GLY A 102 -11.00 2.30 -8.99
CA GLY A 102 -11.93 1.67 -9.92
C GLY A 102 -13.34 2.20 -9.77
N TRP A 103 -14.09 2.09 -10.85
CA TRP A 103 -15.44 2.64 -11.01
C TRP A 103 -16.50 1.56 -11.25
N GLN A 104 -16.11 0.34 -11.64
CA GLN A 104 -17.05 -0.74 -11.86
C GLN A 104 -17.57 -1.29 -10.53
N PHE A 105 -18.84 -1.68 -10.50
CA PHE A 105 -19.46 -2.23 -9.29
C PHE A 105 -18.72 -3.48 -8.76
N SER A 106 -18.32 -4.39 -9.66
CA SER A 106 -17.54 -5.58 -9.30
C SER A 106 -16.18 -5.23 -8.70
N PHE A 107 -15.57 -4.12 -9.11
CA PHE A 107 -14.30 -3.67 -8.57
C PHE A 107 -14.33 -3.49 -7.06
N TYR A 108 -15.46 -3.04 -6.50
CA TYR A 108 -15.60 -2.77 -5.08
C TYR A 108 -15.36 -4.01 -4.23
N ASP A 109 -15.95 -5.13 -4.60
CA ASP A 109 -15.83 -6.37 -3.86
C ASP A 109 -14.64 -7.23 -4.31
N GLU A 110 -14.35 -7.27 -5.62
CA GLU A 110 -13.35 -8.17 -6.20
C GLU A 110 -11.91 -7.64 -6.12
N VAL A 111 -11.71 -6.32 -6.09
CA VAL A 111 -10.38 -5.71 -6.08
C VAL A 111 -10.16 -4.86 -4.83
N LEU A 112 -11.06 -3.92 -4.54
CA LEU A 112 -10.88 -2.98 -3.45
C LEU A 112 -10.90 -3.67 -2.09
N ASN A 113 -11.87 -4.52 -1.84
CA ASN A 113 -11.97 -5.27 -0.58
C ASN A 113 -10.73 -6.15 -0.31
N PRO A 114 -10.22 -6.96 -1.26
CA PRO A 114 -8.96 -7.67 -1.10
C PRO A 114 -7.75 -6.76 -0.84
N GLN A 115 -7.65 -5.61 -1.51
CA GLN A 115 -6.57 -4.64 -1.26
C GLN A 115 -6.63 -4.05 0.15
N TRP A 116 -7.82 -3.63 0.57
CA TRP A 116 -8.04 -3.13 1.92
C TRP A 116 -7.70 -4.18 2.97
N LYS A 117 -8.15 -5.43 2.77
CA LYS A 117 -7.85 -6.56 3.65
C LYS A 117 -6.34 -6.80 3.77
N ASN A 118 -5.63 -6.76 2.64
CA ASN A 118 -4.17 -6.91 2.61
C ASN A 118 -3.46 -5.81 3.44
N LEU A 119 -3.85 -4.54 3.27
CA LEU A 119 -3.32 -3.45 4.09
C LEU A 119 -3.62 -3.65 5.58
N ARG A 120 -4.87 -3.99 5.90
CA ARG A 120 -5.30 -4.21 7.27
C ARG A 120 -4.53 -5.32 7.96
N GLU A 121 -4.40 -6.47 7.31
CA GLU A 121 -3.69 -7.63 7.87
C GLU A 121 -2.22 -7.27 8.19
N ARG A 122 -1.55 -6.51 7.32
CA ARG A 122 -0.18 -6.03 7.56
C ARG A 122 -0.09 -5.09 8.74
N LEU A 123 -1.03 -4.15 8.84
CA LEU A 123 -1.08 -3.20 9.95
C LEU A 123 -1.38 -3.90 11.28
N VAL A 124 -2.32 -4.83 11.28
CA VAL A 124 -2.65 -5.65 12.45
C VAL A 124 -1.49 -6.53 12.88
N ALA A 125 -0.79 -7.16 11.94
CA ALA A 125 0.39 -7.98 12.24
C ALA A 125 1.51 -7.15 12.88
N LYS A 126 1.67 -5.89 12.45
CA LYS A 126 2.72 -5.01 12.94
C LYS A 126 2.35 -4.26 14.24
N TYR A 127 1.14 -3.72 14.31
CA TYR A 127 0.73 -2.79 15.39
C TYR A 127 -0.33 -3.36 16.32
N GLY A 128 -0.80 -4.59 16.08
CA GLY A 128 -1.91 -5.19 16.79
C GLY A 128 -3.26 -4.67 16.33
N LYS A 129 -4.33 -5.14 16.97
CA LYS A 129 -5.69 -4.65 16.72
C LYS A 129 -5.86 -3.26 17.34
N ASP A 130 -6.49 -2.37 16.58
CA ASP A 130 -6.77 -1.01 17.02
C ASP A 130 -8.07 -0.89 17.83
N ARG A 131 -8.26 0.33 18.43
CA ARG A 131 -9.47 0.71 19.15
C ARG A 131 -10.70 0.94 18.25
N LYS A 132 -10.50 1.27 16.97
CA LYS A 132 -11.56 1.44 15.96
C LYS A 132 -11.43 0.40 14.88
N PHE A 133 -11.91 -0.78 15.15
CA PHE A 133 -11.85 -1.90 14.21
C PHE A 133 -13.25 -2.10 13.60
N ARG A 134 -13.44 -1.60 12.36
CA ARG A 134 -14.69 -1.74 11.61
C ARG A 134 -14.52 -2.70 10.45
N ASP A 135 -15.60 -3.33 10.05
CA ASP A 135 -15.62 -4.15 8.84
C ASP A 135 -15.54 -3.28 7.57
N PHE A 136 -15.21 -3.94 6.46
CA PHE A 136 -15.25 -3.30 5.15
C PHE A 136 -16.65 -2.71 4.90
N PRO A 137 -16.78 -1.41 4.58
CA PRO A 137 -18.08 -0.77 4.46
C PRO A 137 -18.84 -1.26 3.22
N LYS A 138 -20.17 -1.23 3.26
CA LYS A 138 -20.97 -1.29 2.03
C LYS A 138 -20.79 0.01 1.26
N LEU A 139 -20.79 -0.03 -0.08
CA LEU A 139 -20.53 1.15 -0.93
C LEU A 139 -21.39 2.37 -0.51
N LYS A 140 -22.67 2.16 -0.20
CA LYS A 140 -23.59 3.21 0.26
C LYS A 140 -23.22 3.87 1.61
N GLN A 141 -22.32 3.29 2.37
CA GLN A 141 -21.85 3.82 3.66
C GLN A 141 -20.63 4.73 3.49
N VAL A 142 -19.98 4.68 2.31
CA VAL A 142 -18.79 5.49 2.02
C VAL A 142 -19.24 6.87 1.60
N PRO A 143 -18.84 7.93 2.34
CA PRO A 143 -19.24 9.29 1.99
C PRO A 143 -18.59 9.71 0.67
N MET A 144 -19.42 10.24 -0.24
CA MET A 144 -18.97 10.70 -1.55
C MET A 144 -18.20 12.02 -1.44
N GLY A 145 -16.98 12.05 -1.95
CA GLY A 145 -16.17 13.27 -2.04
C GLY A 145 -15.61 13.76 -0.69
N ASP A 146 -15.81 13.00 0.38
CA ASP A 146 -15.18 13.30 1.66
C ASP A 146 -13.69 12.89 1.61
N PRO A 147 -12.75 13.82 1.77
CA PRO A 147 -11.32 13.49 1.78
C PRO A 147 -10.92 12.57 2.94
N GLY A 148 -11.68 12.53 4.03
CA GLY A 148 -11.50 11.59 5.13
C GLY A 148 -12.04 10.20 4.84
N GLY A 149 -12.99 10.06 3.91
CA GLY A 149 -13.63 8.81 3.54
C GLY A 149 -14.30 8.10 4.71
N PHE A 150 -14.47 6.80 4.59
CA PHE A 150 -14.93 5.92 5.66
C PHE A 150 -13.73 5.31 6.38
N VAL A 151 -13.39 5.81 7.57
CA VAL A 151 -12.28 5.27 8.38
C VAL A 151 -12.70 3.91 8.93
N THR A 152 -12.00 2.86 8.51
CA THR A 152 -12.20 1.50 9.01
C THR A 152 -11.37 1.23 10.25
N ASP A 153 -10.11 1.64 10.25
CA ASP A 153 -9.16 1.39 11.33
C ASP A 153 -8.28 2.62 11.55
N SER A 154 -7.83 2.83 12.78
CA SER A 154 -6.84 3.86 13.09
C SER A 154 -5.90 3.39 14.20
N TRP A 155 -4.61 3.60 14.01
CA TRP A 155 -3.57 3.31 15.01
C TRP A 155 -2.98 4.62 15.49
N ASP A 156 -3.22 4.91 16.76
CA ASP A 156 -2.68 6.09 17.43
C ASP A 156 -1.38 5.73 18.14
N LEU A 157 -0.27 5.74 17.39
CA LEU A 157 1.06 5.42 17.88
C LEU A 157 1.68 6.64 18.59
N ASN A 158 2.77 6.43 19.33
CA ASN A 158 3.41 7.52 20.08
C ASN A 158 3.86 8.68 19.18
N ASP A 159 4.38 8.38 17.99
CA ASP A 159 5.03 9.32 17.06
C ASP A 159 4.20 9.62 15.80
N ARG A 160 3.16 8.84 15.51
CA ARG A 160 2.35 8.98 14.29
C ARG A 160 0.92 8.49 14.46
N LEU A 161 0.07 8.95 13.56
CA LEU A 161 -1.29 8.45 13.36
C LEU A 161 -1.35 7.71 12.02
N LEU A 162 -1.90 6.51 12.05
CA LEU A 162 -2.22 5.73 10.86
C LEU A 162 -3.72 5.64 10.72
N MET A 163 -4.26 5.92 9.54
CA MET A 163 -5.69 5.78 9.26
C MET A 163 -5.91 4.99 7.98
N LEU A 164 -6.55 3.83 8.09
CA LEU A 164 -6.98 3.03 6.95
C LEU A 164 -8.43 3.40 6.62
N THR A 165 -8.66 3.81 5.37
CA THR A 165 -9.95 4.33 4.93
C THR A 165 -10.38 3.72 3.61
N VAL A 166 -11.68 3.76 3.34
CA VAL A 166 -12.28 3.54 2.03
C VAL A 166 -12.86 4.87 1.57
N GLN A 167 -12.50 5.29 0.37
CA GLN A 167 -12.92 6.58 -0.21
C GLN A 167 -13.75 6.37 -1.47
N SER A 168 -14.70 7.28 -1.70
CA SER A 168 -15.44 7.40 -2.95
C SER A 168 -15.42 8.85 -3.41
N PHE A 169 -15.12 9.08 -4.69
CA PHE A 169 -14.98 10.40 -5.28
C PHE A 169 -15.36 10.38 -6.76
N LYS A 170 -15.64 11.56 -7.32
CA LYS A 170 -15.95 11.71 -8.73
C LYS A 170 -14.75 12.24 -9.48
N ILE A 171 -14.42 11.59 -10.59
CA ILE A 171 -13.41 12.05 -11.55
C ILE A 171 -14.11 12.29 -12.88
N LYS A 172 -13.71 13.35 -13.56
CA LYS A 172 -14.15 13.61 -14.93
C LYS A 172 -13.39 12.65 -15.86
N ASP A 173 -14.13 11.77 -16.50
CA ASP A 173 -13.58 10.85 -17.49
C ASP A 173 -13.13 11.62 -18.72
N CYS A 174 -11.87 11.44 -19.13
CA CYS A 174 -11.26 12.18 -20.22
C CYS A 174 -11.86 11.86 -21.60
N CYS A 175 -12.42 10.67 -21.77
CA CYS A 175 -12.93 10.21 -23.05
C CYS A 175 -14.41 10.60 -23.25
N THR A 176 -15.20 10.45 -22.20
CA THR A 176 -16.66 10.70 -22.25
C THR A 176 -17.06 12.06 -21.73
N ASN A 177 -16.14 12.79 -21.11
CA ASN A 177 -16.39 14.08 -20.43
C ASN A 177 -17.43 14.01 -19.30
N LYS A 178 -17.78 12.81 -18.84
CA LYS A 178 -18.76 12.56 -17.78
C LYS A 178 -18.07 12.42 -16.43
N MET A 179 -18.79 12.77 -15.37
CA MET A 179 -18.33 12.47 -14.00
C MET A 179 -18.58 11.01 -13.70
N VAL A 180 -17.53 10.28 -13.35
CA VAL A 180 -17.57 8.85 -13.00
C VAL A 180 -17.17 8.71 -11.54
N GLU A 181 -17.91 7.87 -10.80
CA GLU A 181 -17.60 7.55 -9.41
C GLU A 181 -16.50 6.53 -9.34
N TYR A 182 -15.46 6.82 -8.56
CA TYR A 182 -14.35 5.94 -8.28
C TYR A 182 -14.28 5.64 -6.79
N SER A 183 -13.81 4.46 -6.46
CA SER A 183 -13.49 4.08 -5.09
C SER A 183 -12.04 3.59 -4.99
N CYS A 184 -11.43 3.80 -3.83
CA CYS A 184 -10.12 3.24 -3.49
C CYS A 184 -10.01 3.04 -1.99
N CYS A 185 -9.06 2.21 -1.54
CA CYS A 185 -8.61 2.18 -0.16
C CYS A 185 -7.36 3.06 0.00
N THR A 186 -7.24 3.73 1.14
CA THR A 186 -6.10 4.58 1.44
C THR A 186 -5.57 4.32 2.84
N LEU A 187 -4.25 4.43 3.00
CA LEU A 187 -3.59 4.46 4.29
C LEU A 187 -2.86 5.80 4.42
N LEU A 188 -3.37 6.65 5.29
CA LEU A 188 -2.69 7.90 5.66
C LEU A 188 -1.70 7.61 6.79
N ILE A 189 -0.48 8.09 6.63
CA ILE A 189 0.59 8.03 7.64
C ILE A 189 0.99 9.47 7.97
N GLN A 190 0.55 9.95 9.11
CA GLN A 190 0.76 11.31 9.56
C GLN A 190 1.61 11.34 10.83
N PRO A 191 2.80 11.94 10.82
CA PRO A 191 3.59 12.15 12.01
C PRO A 191 2.88 13.09 12.98
N LYS A 192 2.93 12.77 14.27
CA LYS A 192 2.47 13.68 15.30
C LYS A 192 3.45 14.85 15.43
N GLN A 193 2.92 16.02 15.75
CA GLN A 193 3.77 17.12 16.17
C GLN A 193 4.34 16.75 17.54
N GLY A 194 5.66 16.76 17.69
CA GLY A 194 6.29 16.59 19.00
C GLY A 194 5.76 17.66 19.96
N LYS A 195 5.37 17.20 21.14
CA LYS A 195 5.07 18.12 22.24
C LYS A 195 6.33 18.77 22.73
#